data_76c49c4bbc0fb0366f446e111b6e0b76
#
_entry.id   76c49c4bbc0fb0366f446e111b6e0b76
#
_cell.length_a   1.000
_cell.length_b   1.000
_cell.length_c   1.000
_cell.angle_alpha   90.00
_cell.angle_beta   90.00
_cell.angle_gamma   90.00
#
_symmetry.space_group_name_H-M   'P 1'
#
loop_
_entity.id
_entity.type
_entity.pdbx_description
1 polymer ?
#
loop_
_entity_poly.entity_id
_entity_poly.type
_entity_poly.pdbx_seq_one_letter_code
_entity_poly.pdbx_strand_id
1 'polypeptide(L)'
;MLQQIAFFLVSLAALGFAGWQFSKIRRNVLLGQAETISGDSGQRWRNVLLVAFGQSRMFKRWMPALFHFFIYAAFLLTQVELIEIFIDGLTGAHRFFYPRLGGFYVFVISFIEVLSLLALIATVIFLIRRNVLKLSRFTKPEMKGWPFKDANIILYLEIALIACIFTMNGTDEVLFNRGQTHAEGAEGVVGSFHFAVSSWLGPMLFGGIESEGVLHALERAGWWGHILVVFAFLNYLPISKHLHIILAFPNTYFARLKPRGEMKNMPEIMNEVKSMMGLGDGNGEGDMAAMDEELPEFGTKDVFGLSWKNILDAYSCTECGRCTAVCPANITGKKLSPRKILMDIRDRATEVGQKLESKDPQYAADPDKPLSKDNFDDGKSLFDYITPEELHACTTCNACVEACPVLIDPLDPILQMRRYEILTLSQGPGDWMPLFNSIENQGSAWAMSVDRDAWAKELAEE
;
A
#
# COMPACT_ATOMS: atom_id res chain seq x y z
N MET A 1 -18.24 28.63 21.87
CA MET A 1 -18.00 27.62 22.91
C MET A 1 -18.62 26.26 22.61
N LEU A 2 -19.92 26.10 22.35
CA LEU A 2 -20.53 24.79 22.07
C LEU A 2 -19.91 24.11 20.83
N GLN A 3 -19.73 24.85 19.75
CA GLN A 3 -19.12 24.35 18.50
C GLN A 3 -17.68 23.91 18.68
N GLN A 4 -16.87 24.64 19.45
CA GLN A 4 -15.48 24.29 19.78
C GLN A 4 -15.40 23.00 20.61
N ILE A 5 -16.29 22.83 21.60
CA ILE A 5 -16.39 21.61 22.40
C ILE A 5 -16.79 20.44 21.51
N ALA A 6 -17.78 20.60 20.65
CA ALA A 6 -18.21 19.58 19.71
C ALA A 6 -17.07 19.17 18.75
N PHE A 7 -16.34 20.16 18.21
CA PHE A 7 -15.20 19.93 17.34
C PHE A 7 -14.08 19.15 18.06
N PHE A 8 -13.74 19.56 19.28
CA PHE A 8 -12.72 18.88 20.09
C PHE A 8 -13.09 17.41 20.36
N LEU A 9 -14.34 17.17 20.78
CA LEU A 9 -14.81 15.80 21.08
C LEU A 9 -14.82 14.90 19.82
N VAL A 10 -15.30 15.42 18.70
CA VAL A 10 -15.31 14.68 17.41
C VAL A 10 -13.89 14.40 16.95
N SER A 11 -12.98 15.39 17.05
CA SER A 11 -11.58 15.21 16.67
C SER A 11 -10.90 14.17 17.56
N LEU A 12 -11.10 14.23 18.86
CA LEU A 12 -10.52 13.27 19.82
C LEU A 12 -11.01 11.84 19.54
N ALA A 13 -12.31 11.67 19.29
CA ALA A 13 -12.89 10.39 18.97
C ALA A 13 -12.35 9.83 17.64
N ALA A 14 -12.31 10.67 16.59
CA ALA A 14 -11.83 10.25 15.26
C ALA A 14 -10.33 9.89 15.28
N LEU A 15 -9.50 10.70 15.90
CA LEU A 15 -8.05 10.45 16.00
C LEU A 15 -7.74 9.25 16.90
N GLY A 16 -8.47 9.10 18.02
CA GLY A 16 -8.33 7.95 18.92
C GLY A 16 -8.68 6.65 18.23
N PHE A 17 -9.81 6.62 17.50
CA PHE A 17 -10.23 5.44 16.74
C PHE A 17 -9.26 5.10 15.59
N ALA A 18 -8.78 6.11 14.87
CA ALA A 18 -7.76 5.91 13.84
C ALA A 18 -6.46 5.33 14.44
N GLY A 19 -5.97 5.89 15.55
CA GLY A 19 -4.78 5.38 16.24
C GLY A 19 -4.93 3.91 16.66
N TRP A 20 -6.10 3.53 17.15
CA TRP A 20 -6.41 2.14 17.47
C TRP A 20 -6.38 1.24 16.23
N GLN A 21 -6.96 1.65 15.12
CA GLN A 21 -6.94 0.88 13.88
C GLN A 21 -5.52 0.76 13.29
N PHE A 22 -4.73 1.82 13.29
CA PHE A 22 -3.32 1.78 12.86
C PHE A 22 -2.46 0.88 13.75
N SER A 23 -2.77 0.79 15.05
CA SER A 23 -2.08 -0.16 15.94
C SER A 23 -2.31 -1.62 15.54
N LYS A 24 -3.50 -1.95 15.00
CA LYS A 24 -3.79 -3.29 14.45
C LYS A 24 -2.97 -3.58 13.20
N ILE A 25 -2.84 -2.60 12.30
CA ILE A 25 -1.98 -2.76 11.10
C ILE A 25 -0.52 -3.02 11.53
N ARG A 26 0.00 -2.22 12.47
CA ARG A 26 1.35 -2.44 13.02
C ARG A 26 1.49 -3.85 13.61
N ARG A 27 0.54 -4.29 14.42
CA ARG A 27 0.52 -5.66 14.97
C ARG A 27 0.56 -6.71 13.85
N ASN A 28 -0.28 -6.56 12.83
CA ASN A 28 -0.36 -7.52 11.73
C ASN A 28 0.95 -7.58 10.92
N VAL A 29 1.59 -6.43 10.68
CA VAL A 29 2.91 -6.39 10.03
C VAL A 29 3.96 -7.14 10.87
N LEU A 30 3.89 -7.04 12.20
CA LEU A 30 4.80 -7.70 13.13
C LEU A 30 4.48 -9.18 13.39
N LEU A 31 3.48 -9.77 12.74
CA LEU A 31 3.27 -11.22 12.73
C LEU A 31 4.44 -11.94 12.04
N GLY A 32 5.02 -11.31 11.02
CA GLY A 32 6.16 -11.85 10.30
C GLY A 32 7.43 -11.96 11.14
N GLN A 33 8.38 -12.70 10.61
CA GLN A 33 9.70 -12.88 11.22
C GLN A 33 10.50 -11.58 11.20
N ALA A 34 11.40 -11.45 12.16
CA ALA A 34 12.36 -10.35 12.18
C ALA A 34 13.33 -10.47 11.00
N GLU A 35 13.46 -9.40 10.24
CA GLU A 35 14.42 -9.30 9.14
C GLU A 35 15.25 -8.03 9.32
N THR A 36 16.57 -8.18 9.37
CA THR A 36 17.49 -7.05 9.36
C THR A 36 17.72 -6.59 7.93
N ILE A 37 17.22 -5.42 7.60
CA ILE A 37 17.37 -4.85 6.26
C ILE A 37 18.64 -4.01 6.24
N SER A 38 19.73 -4.59 5.74
CA SER A 38 21.04 -3.94 5.62
C SER A 38 21.11 -2.97 4.42
N GLY A 39 22.05 -2.04 4.46
CA GLY A 39 22.38 -1.16 3.35
C GLY A 39 22.46 0.32 3.72
N ASP A 40 22.90 1.15 2.78
CA ASP A 40 23.17 2.58 2.98
C ASP A 40 21.90 3.39 3.29
N SER A 41 21.93 4.10 4.41
CA SER A 41 20.81 4.97 4.86
C SER A 41 20.56 6.12 3.89
N GLY A 42 21.60 6.69 3.28
CA GLY A 42 21.48 7.75 2.29
C GLY A 42 20.69 7.29 1.06
N GLN A 43 20.98 6.09 0.57
CA GLN A 43 20.23 5.50 -0.54
C GLN A 43 18.76 5.20 -0.15
N ARG A 44 18.47 4.82 1.09
CA ARG A 44 17.10 4.64 1.59
C ARG A 44 16.32 5.94 1.59
N TRP A 45 16.89 7.01 2.13
CA TRP A 45 16.26 8.33 2.10
C TRP A 45 16.09 8.86 0.67
N ARG A 46 17.05 8.60 -0.21
CA ARG A 46 16.92 8.91 -1.63
C ARG A 46 15.72 8.19 -2.26
N ASN A 47 15.48 6.92 -1.92
CA ASN A 47 14.30 6.19 -2.36
C ASN A 47 13.02 6.87 -1.86
N VAL A 48 12.93 7.26 -0.59
CA VAL A 48 11.78 7.99 -0.05
C VAL A 48 11.55 9.29 -0.83
N LEU A 49 12.60 10.10 -1.00
CA LEU A 49 12.48 11.41 -1.66
C LEU A 49 12.12 11.27 -3.14
N LEU A 50 12.76 10.38 -3.90
CA LEU A 50 12.53 10.28 -5.33
C LEU A 50 11.35 9.39 -5.72
N VAL A 51 11.07 8.34 -4.93
CA VAL A 51 10.03 7.37 -5.29
C VAL A 51 8.72 7.67 -4.57
N ALA A 52 8.71 7.86 -3.23
CA ALA A 52 7.50 8.18 -2.51
C ALA A 52 7.07 9.63 -2.73
N PHE A 53 7.92 10.61 -2.42
CA PHE A 53 7.58 12.02 -2.63
C PHE A 53 7.64 12.44 -4.10
N GLY A 54 8.72 12.16 -4.82
CA GLY A 54 8.92 12.57 -6.20
C GLY A 54 8.19 11.73 -7.23
N GLN A 55 7.57 10.60 -6.83
CA GLN A 55 6.78 9.70 -7.67
C GLN A 55 7.45 9.29 -8.99
N SER A 56 8.79 9.26 -9.04
CA SER A 56 9.58 9.06 -10.24
C SER A 56 9.21 7.79 -11.03
N ARG A 57 8.85 6.72 -10.31
CA ARG A 57 8.40 5.46 -10.94
C ARG A 57 6.97 5.51 -11.47
N MET A 58 6.14 6.43 -10.96
CA MET A 58 4.79 6.63 -11.50
C MET A 58 4.83 7.17 -12.92
N PHE A 59 5.75 8.08 -13.22
CA PHE A 59 5.88 8.74 -14.53
C PHE A 59 6.35 7.82 -15.67
N LYS A 60 6.79 6.58 -15.40
CA LYS A 60 6.97 5.57 -16.45
C LYS A 60 5.70 5.32 -17.28
N ARG A 61 4.52 5.67 -16.75
CA ARG A 61 3.23 5.70 -17.45
C ARG A 61 2.65 7.10 -17.30
N TRP A 62 3.08 8.05 -18.14
CA TRP A 62 2.89 9.47 -17.97
C TRP A 62 1.42 9.91 -17.80
N MET A 63 0.48 9.38 -18.61
CA MET A 63 -0.92 9.81 -18.57
C MET A 63 -1.59 9.54 -17.20
N PRO A 64 -1.64 8.31 -16.68
CA PRO A 64 -2.21 8.10 -15.34
C PRO A 64 -1.35 8.73 -14.22
N ALA A 65 -0.05 8.94 -14.46
CA ALA A 65 0.81 9.61 -13.50
C ALA A 65 0.48 11.10 -13.37
N LEU A 66 0.20 11.78 -14.48
CA LEU A 66 -0.19 13.19 -14.48
C LEU A 66 -1.48 13.43 -13.69
N PHE A 67 -2.53 12.62 -13.93
CA PHE A 67 -3.77 12.73 -13.16
C PHE A 67 -3.58 12.40 -11.68
N HIS A 68 -2.80 11.37 -11.38
CA HIS A 68 -2.45 11.06 -9.99
C HIS A 68 -1.62 12.15 -9.33
N PHE A 69 -0.75 12.82 -10.09
CA PHE A 69 0.05 13.93 -9.58
C PHE A 69 -0.84 15.12 -9.14
N PHE A 70 -1.90 15.45 -9.87
CA PHE A 70 -2.82 16.52 -9.45
C PHE A 70 -3.50 16.18 -8.13
N ILE A 71 -3.99 14.93 -7.97
CA ILE A 71 -4.60 14.48 -6.71
C ILE A 71 -3.56 14.51 -5.59
N TYR A 72 -2.35 14.01 -5.83
CA TYR A 72 -1.28 13.98 -4.86
C TYR A 72 -0.82 15.39 -4.43
N ALA A 73 -0.62 16.29 -5.39
CA ALA A 73 -0.22 17.67 -5.11
C ALA A 73 -1.31 18.43 -4.35
N ALA A 74 -2.57 18.28 -4.76
CA ALA A 74 -3.71 18.82 -4.04
C ALA A 74 -3.73 18.29 -2.60
N PHE A 75 -3.66 16.98 -2.40
CA PHE A 75 -3.64 16.36 -1.08
C PHE A 75 -2.52 16.92 -0.16
N LEU A 76 -1.31 17.11 -0.67
CA LEU A 76 -0.21 17.64 0.14
C LEU A 76 -0.42 19.12 0.51
N LEU A 77 -0.93 19.92 -0.41
CA LEU A 77 -1.05 21.36 -0.18
C LEU A 77 -2.32 21.74 0.57
N THR A 78 -3.39 20.97 0.44
CA THR A 78 -4.61 21.16 1.25
C THR A 78 -4.37 20.88 2.74
N GLN A 79 -3.24 20.28 3.14
CA GLN A 79 -2.88 20.18 4.55
C GLN A 79 -2.75 21.55 5.23
N VAL A 80 -2.45 22.61 4.48
CA VAL A 80 -2.41 23.99 5.02
C VAL A 80 -3.84 24.43 5.43
N GLU A 81 -4.84 24.19 4.57
CA GLU A 81 -6.24 24.45 4.91
C GLU A 81 -6.73 23.56 6.05
N LEU A 82 -6.31 22.29 6.09
CA LEU A 82 -6.66 21.39 7.17
C LEU A 82 -6.13 21.89 8.52
N ILE A 83 -4.89 22.39 8.56
CA ILE A 83 -4.30 22.98 9.77
C ILE A 83 -5.12 24.21 10.18
N GLU A 84 -5.52 25.07 9.24
CA GLU A 84 -6.37 26.23 9.51
C GLU A 84 -7.72 25.80 10.09
N ILE A 85 -8.39 24.83 9.49
CA ILE A 85 -9.67 24.29 9.98
C ILE A 85 -9.53 23.75 11.42
N PHE A 86 -8.43 23.09 11.75
CA PHE A 86 -8.17 22.66 13.13
C PHE A 86 -8.00 23.83 14.10
N ILE A 87 -7.27 24.86 13.71
CA ILE A 87 -7.09 26.06 14.53
C ILE A 87 -8.44 26.76 14.71
N ASP A 88 -9.19 26.98 13.64
CA ASP A 88 -10.50 27.61 13.64
C ASP A 88 -11.51 26.84 14.50
N GLY A 89 -11.52 25.51 14.38
CA GLY A 89 -12.40 24.64 15.15
C GLY A 89 -12.12 24.68 16.66
N LEU A 90 -10.85 24.77 17.05
CA LEU A 90 -10.44 24.83 18.47
C LEU A 90 -10.58 26.23 19.06
N THR A 91 -10.26 27.28 18.31
CA THR A 91 -10.25 28.67 18.81
C THR A 91 -11.57 29.39 18.60
N GLY A 92 -12.39 28.96 17.63
CA GLY A 92 -13.59 29.65 17.18
C GLY A 92 -13.30 30.81 16.22
N ALA A 93 -12.05 30.92 15.73
CA ALA A 93 -11.70 31.87 14.69
C ALA A 93 -12.35 31.49 13.35
N HIS A 94 -12.36 32.43 12.42
CA HIS A 94 -12.72 32.20 11.04
C HIS A 94 -11.58 32.67 10.15
N ARG A 95 -10.99 31.75 9.39
CA ARG A 95 -9.83 31.99 8.52
C ARG A 95 -8.65 32.59 9.29
N PHE A 96 -8.16 31.83 10.28
CA PHE A 96 -7.12 32.26 11.22
C PHE A 96 -5.86 32.84 10.53
N PHE A 97 -5.47 32.33 9.39
CA PHE A 97 -4.28 32.79 8.68
C PHE A 97 -4.52 34.05 7.85
N TYR A 98 -5.76 34.32 7.40
CA TYR A 98 -6.04 35.46 6.52
C TYR A 98 -5.61 36.82 7.08
N PRO A 99 -5.97 37.22 8.32
CA PRO A 99 -5.59 38.51 8.88
C PRO A 99 -4.07 38.67 9.07
N ARG A 100 -3.34 37.54 9.14
CA ARG A 100 -1.90 37.51 9.39
C ARG A 100 -1.06 37.52 8.12
N LEU A 101 -1.54 36.89 7.06
CA LEU A 101 -0.79 36.65 5.83
C LEU A 101 -1.32 37.48 4.64
N GLY A 102 -2.55 38.05 4.75
CA GLY A 102 -3.12 38.93 3.73
C GLY A 102 -3.10 38.35 2.30
N GLY A 103 -2.51 39.09 1.38
CA GLY A 103 -2.43 38.67 -0.04
C GLY A 103 -1.65 37.37 -0.26
N PHE A 104 -0.70 37.03 0.59
CA PHE A 104 0.00 35.74 0.49
C PHE A 104 -0.94 34.57 0.82
N TYR A 105 -1.84 34.72 1.78
CA TYR A 105 -2.89 33.72 2.04
C TYR A 105 -3.77 33.51 0.82
N VAL A 106 -4.25 34.61 0.22
CA VAL A 106 -5.10 34.56 -0.99
C VAL A 106 -4.39 33.82 -2.12
N PHE A 107 -3.10 34.09 -2.33
CA PHE A 107 -2.29 33.39 -3.32
C PHE A 107 -2.21 31.88 -3.04
N VAL A 108 -1.92 31.48 -1.79
CA VAL A 108 -1.80 30.06 -1.41
C VAL A 108 -3.13 29.33 -1.59
N ILE A 109 -4.23 29.88 -1.08
CA ILE A 109 -5.56 29.26 -1.21
C ILE A 109 -6.00 29.20 -2.67
N SER A 110 -5.76 30.26 -3.44
CA SER A 110 -6.04 30.26 -4.89
C SER A 110 -5.29 29.16 -5.63
N PHE A 111 -4.03 28.93 -5.28
CA PHE A 111 -3.23 27.86 -5.85
C PHE A 111 -3.76 26.46 -5.47
N ILE A 112 -4.16 26.28 -4.20
CA ILE A 112 -4.81 25.07 -3.71
C ILE A 112 -6.13 24.82 -4.45
N GLU A 113 -6.97 25.84 -4.66
CA GLU A 113 -8.23 25.71 -5.40
C GLU A 113 -8.04 25.25 -6.85
N VAL A 114 -7.05 25.81 -7.54
CA VAL A 114 -6.72 25.36 -8.92
C VAL A 114 -6.31 23.90 -8.92
N LEU A 115 -5.49 23.47 -7.97
CA LEU A 115 -5.10 22.07 -7.85
C LEU A 115 -6.27 21.18 -7.46
N SER A 116 -7.17 21.64 -6.60
CA SER A 116 -8.38 20.91 -6.21
C SER A 116 -9.34 20.72 -7.39
N LEU A 117 -9.47 21.73 -8.27
CA LEU A 117 -10.24 21.60 -9.51
C LEU A 117 -9.60 20.58 -10.46
N LEU A 118 -8.28 20.61 -10.63
CA LEU A 118 -7.56 19.63 -11.43
C LEU A 118 -7.65 18.21 -10.84
N ALA A 119 -7.62 18.11 -9.51
CA ALA A 119 -7.83 16.84 -8.79
C ALA A 119 -9.24 16.30 -8.99
N LEU A 120 -10.27 17.17 -8.96
CA LEU A 120 -11.65 16.78 -9.25
C LEU A 120 -11.79 16.22 -10.68
N ILE A 121 -11.21 16.90 -11.66
CA ILE A 121 -11.22 16.43 -13.05
C ILE A 121 -10.50 15.07 -13.15
N ALA A 122 -9.34 14.92 -12.51
CA ALA A 122 -8.59 13.67 -12.48
C ALA A 122 -9.39 12.53 -11.83
N THR A 123 -10.08 12.80 -10.73
CA THR A 123 -10.93 11.83 -10.01
C THR A 123 -12.10 11.37 -10.87
N VAL A 124 -12.78 12.31 -11.56
CA VAL A 124 -13.85 11.97 -12.52
C VAL A 124 -13.31 11.11 -13.67
N ILE A 125 -12.14 11.45 -14.22
CA ILE A 125 -11.48 10.65 -15.26
C ILE A 125 -11.16 9.23 -14.73
N PHE A 126 -10.71 9.08 -13.50
CA PHE A 126 -10.46 7.77 -12.91
C PHE A 126 -11.75 6.97 -12.70
N LEU A 127 -12.86 7.60 -12.31
CA LEU A 127 -14.17 6.97 -12.26
C LEU A 127 -14.63 6.47 -13.64
N ILE A 128 -14.50 7.31 -14.67
CA ILE A 128 -14.83 6.93 -16.05
C ILE A 128 -13.98 5.77 -16.53
N ARG A 129 -12.66 5.82 -16.31
CA ARG A 129 -11.72 4.75 -16.71
C ARG A 129 -12.04 3.42 -16.03
N ARG A 130 -12.55 3.46 -14.80
CA ARG A 130 -12.86 2.29 -14.01
C ARG A 130 -14.24 1.70 -14.33
N ASN A 131 -15.25 2.54 -14.34
CA ASN A 131 -16.66 2.11 -14.40
C ASN A 131 -17.22 2.07 -15.82
N VAL A 132 -16.80 3.01 -16.70
CA VAL A 132 -17.27 3.11 -18.09
C VAL A 132 -16.35 2.35 -19.04
N LEU A 133 -15.06 2.69 -19.07
CA LEU A 133 -14.08 2.09 -19.96
C LEU A 133 -13.66 0.67 -19.54
N LYS A 134 -13.89 0.29 -18.29
CA LYS A 134 -13.64 -1.06 -17.72
C LYS A 134 -12.30 -1.65 -18.15
N LEU A 135 -11.22 -0.90 -17.95
CA LEU A 135 -9.87 -1.34 -18.33
C LEU A 135 -9.56 -2.73 -17.77
N SER A 136 -9.02 -3.62 -18.59
CA SER A 136 -8.80 -5.05 -18.28
C SER A 136 -8.10 -5.32 -16.96
N ARG A 137 -7.13 -4.47 -16.58
CA ARG A 137 -6.41 -4.59 -15.28
C ARG A 137 -7.30 -4.37 -14.05
N PHE A 138 -8.48 -3.72 -14.19
CA PHE A 138 -9.44 -3.48 -13.11
C PHE A 138 -10.62 -4.46 -13.12
N THR A 139 -10.71 -5.33 -14.15
CA THR A 139 -11.78 -6.31 -14.29
C THR A 139 -11.31 -7.75 -14.10
N LYS A 140 -10.05 -7.95 -13.72
CA LYS A 140 -9.48 -9.26 -13.39
C LYS A 140 -10.24 -9.91 -12.21
N PRO A 141 -10.25 -11.26 -12.11
CA PRO A 141 -11.01 -11.97 -11.08
C PRO A 141 -10.74 -11.49 -9.66
N GLU A 142 -9.48 -11.26 -9.30
CA GLU A 142 -9.05 -10.78 -7.98
C GLU A 142 -9.49 -9.34 -7.65
N MET A 143 -10.00 -8.60 -8.63
CA MET A 143 -10.53 -7.24 -8.45
C MET A 143 -12.04 -7.21 -8.24
N LYS A 144 -12.73 -8.34 -8.28
CA LYS A 144 -14.17 -8.40 -8.04
C LYS A 144 -14.49 -8.22 -6.55
N GLY A 145 -15.69 -7.70 -6.25
CA GLY A 145 -16.15 -7.51 -4.87
C GLY A 145 -15.52 -6.30 -4.19
N TRP A 146 -14.93 -6.50 -3.01
CA TRP A 146 -14.40 -5.42 -2.18
C TRP A 146 -13.33 -4.56 -2.87
N PRO A 147 -12.30 -5.10 -3.55
CA PRO A 147 -11.27 -4.28 -4.18
C PRO A 147 -11.81 -3.32 -5.25
N PHE A 148 -12.91 -3.69 -5.91
CA PHE A 148 -13.59 -2.80 -6.85
C PHE A 148 -14.36 -1.69 -6.14
N LYS A 149 -15.14 -2.04 -5.10
CA LYS A 149 -15.95 -1.10 -4.31
C LYS A 149 -15.06 -0.09 -3.58
N ASP A 150 -14.02 -0.56 -2.92
CA ASP A 150 -13.06 0.25 -2.17
C ASP A 150 -12.49 1.40 -3.03
N ALA A 151 -12.02 1.09 -4.25
CA ALA A 151 -11.50 2.15 -5.11
C ALA A 151 -12.55 3.18 -5.54
N ASN A 152 -13.82 2.80 -5.68
CA ASN A 152 -14.89 3.76 -5.97
C ASN A 152 -15.22 4.61 -4.73
N ILE A 153 -15.23 4.01 -3.53
CA ILE A 153 -15.45 4.74 -2.27
C ILE A 153 -14.37 5.81 -2.09
N ILE A 154 -13.09 5.48 -2.32
CA ILE A 154 -12.00 6.46 -2.28
C ILE A 154 -12.29 7.66 -3.20
N LEU A 155 -12.66 7.39 -4.46
CA LEU A 155 -12.92 8.45 -5.43
C LEU A 155 -14.17 9.29 -5.07
N TYR A 156 -15.20 8.68 -4.47
CA TYR A 156 -16.37 9.42 -3.99
C TYR A 156 -16.05 10.28 -2.77
N LEU A 157 -15.24 9.79 -1.84
CA LEU A 157 -14.77 10.59 -0.70
C LEU A 157 -13.93 11.78 -1.15
N GLU A 158 -13.07 11.60 -2.16
CA GLU A 158 -12.29 12.68 -2.78
C GLU A 158 -13.23 13.77 -3.37
N ILE A 159 -14.24 13.35 -4.14
CA ILE A 159 -15.24 14.30 -4.69
C ILE A 159 -15.97 15.03 -3.56
N ALA A 160 -16.37 14.32 -2.51
CA ALA A 160 -17.05 14.93 -1.36
C ALA A 160 -16.17 15.96 -0.65
N LEU A 161 -14.88 15.66 -0.45
CA LEU A 161 -13.91 16.62 0.12
C LEU A 161 -13.82 17.89 -0.70
N ILE A 162 -13.62 17.76 -2.01
CA ILE A 162 -13.49 18.92 -2.92
C ILE A 162 -14.81 19.69 -3.00
N ALA A 163 -15.95 19.01 -3.03
CA ALA A 163 -17.26 19.68 -3.01
C ALA A 163 -17.46 20.50 -1.73
N CYS A 164 -17.05 19.97 -0.57
CA CYS A 164 -17.13 20.71 0.70
C CYS A 164 -16.23 21.96 0.70
N ILE A 165 -14.98 21.86 0.17
CA ILE A 165 -14.08 23.02 0.04
C ILE A 165 -14.71 24.10 -0.85
N PHE A 166 -15.18 23.74 -2.04
CA PHE A 166 -15.79 24.72 -2.95
C PHE A 166 -17.12 25.26 -2.44
N THR A 167 -17.85 24.51 -1.63
CA THR A 167 -19.05 25.05 -0.96
C THR A 167 -18.66 26.07 0.09
N MET A 168 -17.68 25.76 0.96
CA MET A 168 -17.17 26.67 1.98
C MET A 168 -16.60 27.95 1.36
N ASN A 169 -15.62 27.81 0.45
CA ASN A 169 -14.94 28.95 -0.17
C ASN A 169 -15.88 29.76 -1.08
N GLY A 170 -16.77 29.09 -1.84
CA GLY A 170 -17.68 29.75 -2.76
C GLY A 170 -18.78 30.56 -2.06
N THR A 171 -19.30 30.07 -0.93
CA THR A 171 -20.26 30.83 -0.11
C THR A 171 -19.59 31.97 0.64
N ASP A 172 -18.38 31.77 1.13
CA ASP A 172 -17.57 32.83 1.75
C ASP A 172 -17.30 33.98 0.76
N GLU A 173 -16.94 33.65 -0.48
CA GLU A 173 -16.73 34.65 -1.56
C GLU A 173 -17.99 35.48 -1.83
N VAL A 174 -19.17 34.84 -1.86
CA VAL A 174 -20.47 35.55 -2.06
C VAL A 174 -20.78 36.46 -0.88
N LEU A 175 -20.56 36.00 0.36
CA LEU A 175 -20.74 36.78 1.58
C LEU A 175 -19.79 37.98 1.63
N PHE A 176 -18.53 37.76 1.28
CA PHE A 176 -17.52 38.81 1.21
C PHE A 176 -17.90 39.91 0.21
N ASN A 177 -18.30 39.54 -0.99
CA ASN A 177 -18.70 40.47 -2.03
C ASN A 177 -19.92 41.30 -1.63
N ARG A 178 -20.72 40.83 -0.66
CA ARG A 178 -21.86 41.57 -0.08
C ARG A 178 -21.50 42.38 1.17
N GLY A 179 -20.23 42.38 1.59
CA GLY A 179 -19.78 43.08 2.79
C GLY A 179 -20.22 42.41 4.11
N GLN A 180 -20.48 41.10 4.10
CA GLN A 180 -21.14 40.36 5.18
C GLN A 180 -20.27 39.24 5.77
N THR A 181 -18.95 39.38 5.73
CA THR A 181 -18.04 38.40 6.29
C THR A 181 -17.85 38.51 7.79
N HIS A 182 -17.68 37.34 8.46
CA HIS A 182 -17.30 37.26 9.87
C HIS A 182 -15.79 37.18 10.09
N ALA A 183 -14.95 37.50 9.12
CA ALA A 183 -13.51 37.52 9.31
C ALA A 183 -13.12 38.63 10.27
N GLU A 184 -12.91 38.30 11.57
CA GLU A 184 -12.39 39.23 12.55
C GLU A 184 -11.06 39.79 12.05
N GLY A 185 -10.97 41.13 11.91
CA GLY A 185 -9.80 41.83 11.36
C GLY A 185 -9.87 42.19 9.87
N ALA A 186 -10.94 41.83 9.17
CA ALA A 186 -11.20 42.29 7.77
C ALA A 186 -11.68 43.74 7.70
N GLU A 187 -12.04 44.37 8.83
CA GLU A 187 -12.41 45.78 8.90
C GLU A 187 -11.19 46.64 8.54
N GLY A 188 -11.11 47.06 7.30
CA GLY A 188 -10.06 47.94 6.76
C GLY A 188 -9.07 47.31 5.78
N VAL A 189 -9.13 46.01 5.54
CA VAL A 189 -8.38 45.39 4.43
C VAL A 189 -9.22 45.54 3.16
N VAL A 190 -9.11 46.68 2.52
CA VAL A 190 -9.62 46.96 1.14
C VAL A 190 -8.70 46.20 0.20
N GLY A 191 -8.76 44.88 0.20
CA GLY A 191 -8.03 44.00 -0.69
C GLY A 191 -8.92 42.86 -1.10
N SER A 192 -8.99 42.58 -2.39
CA SER A 192 -9.80 41.53 -2.96
C SER A 192 -9.56 40.17 -2.31
N PHE A 193 -10.47 39.71 -1.48
CA PHE A 193 -10.58 38.32 -1.05
C PHE A 193 -11.18 37.54 -2.23
N HIS A 194 -10.39 37.34 -3.27
CA HIS A 194 -10.83 36.64 -4.46
C HIS A 194 -9.95 35.42 -4.69
N PHE A 195 -10.50 34.25 -4.42
CA PHE A 195 -9.85 33.00 -4.74
C PHE A 195 -10.03 32.64 -6.22
N ALA A 196 -9.03 31.95 -6.78
CA ALA A 196 -8.95 31.73 -8.23
C ALA A 196 -10.14 30.98 -8.84
N VAL A 197 -10.76 30.05 -8.12
CA VAL A 197 -11.90 29.25 -8.58
C VAL A 197 -13.19 29.75 -7.94
N SER A 198 -13.21 29.96 -6.65
CA SER A 198 -14.41 30.33 -5.91
C SER A 198 -14.95 31.72 -6.29
N SER A 199 -14.11 32.65 -6.80
CA SER A 199 -14.51 33.96 -7.26
C SER A 199 -15.56 33.94 -8.42
N TRP A 200 -15.53 32.94 -9.26
CA TRP A 200 -16.49 32.73 -10.32
C TRP A 200 -17.47 31.58 -10.04
N LEU A 201 -17.01 30.50 -9.41
CA LEU A 201 -17.84 29.36 -9.08
C LEU A 201 -18.86 29.67 -7.98
N GLY A 202 -18.44 30.42 -6.95
CA GLY A 202 -19.32 30.86 -5.85
C GLY A 202 -20.51 31.64 -6.33
N PRO A 203 -20.34 32.79 -7.02
CA PRO A 203 -21.45 33.53 -7.61
C PRO A 203 -22.30 32.71 -8.57
N MET A 204 -21.71 31.80 -9.34
CA MET A 204 -22.47 30.95 -10.27
C MET A 204 -23.40 29.98 -9.55
N LEU A 205 -22.94 29.37 -8.44
CA LEU A 205 -23.71 28.35 -7.70
C LEU A 205 -24.61 28.97 -6.62
N PHE A 206 -24.14 29.99 -5.92
CA PHE A 206 -24.75 30.51 -4.70
C PHE A 206 -25.21 31.99 -4.84
N GLY A 207 -24.82 32.67 -5.92
CA GLY A 207 -25.15 34.11 -6.10
C GLY A 207 -26.64 34.45 -6.15
N GLY A 208 -27.48 33.47 -6.56
CA GLY A 208 -28.94 33.62 -6.54
C GLY A 208 -29.62 33.45 -5.17
N ILE A 209 -28.85 33.08 -4.12
CA ILE A 209 -29.38 32.90 -2.76
C ILE A 209 -29.41 34.28 -2.08
N GLU A 210 -30.60 34.86 -1.86
CA GLU A 210 -30.74 36.17 -1.23
C GLU A 210 -30.51 36.14 0.29
N SER A 211 -30.88 35.04 0.95
CA SER A 211 -30.82 34.91 2.40
C SER A 211 -29.38 34.71 2.90
N GLU A 212 -28.88 35.68 3.63
CA GLU A 212 -27.57 35.61 4.31
C GLU A 212 -27.47 34.39 5.26
N GLY A 213 -28.53 34.14 6.03
CA GLY A 213 -28.56 33.01 6.95
C GLY A 213 -28.40 31.65 6.25
N VAL A 214 -28.92 31.53 5.01
CA VAL A 214 -28.72 30.32 4.20
C VAL A 214 -27.28 30.23 3.71
N LEU A 215 -26.68 31.35 3.28
CA LEU A 215 -25.27 31.36 2.85
C LEU A 215 -24.33 30.98 4.00
N HIS A 216 -24.53 31.55 5.20
CA HIS A 216 -23.77 31.15 6.39
C HIS A 216 -23.99 29.68 6.79
N ALA A 217 -25.21 29.18 6.66
CA ALA A 217 -25.49 27.76 6.93
C ALA A 217 -24.77 26.84 5.93
N LEU A 218 -24.71 27.22 4.64
CA LEU A 218 -23.99 26.49 3.62
C LEU A 218 -22.49 26.54 3.82
N GLU A 219 -21.93 27.69 4.18
CA GLU A 219 -20.52 27.85 4.52
C GLU A 219 -20.16 26.92 5.70
N ARG A 220 -20.92 26.97 6.79
CA ARG A 220 -20.73 26.07 7.93
C ARG A 220 -20.94 24.59 7.56
N ALA A 221 -21.87 24.28 6.69
CA ALA A 221 -22.07 22.93 6.19
C ALA A 221 -20.87 22.44 5.36
N GLY A 222 -20.28 23.30 4.53
CA GLY A 222 -19.05 23.03 3.79
C GLY A 222 -17.87 22.79 4.75
N TRP A 223 -17.69 23.67 5.74
CA TRP A 223 -16.63 23.54 6.74
C TRP A 223 -16.73 22.25 7.58
N TRP A 224 -17.91 21.99 8.17
CA TRP A 224 -18.14 20.76 8.93
C TRP A 224 -18.10 19.52 8.04
N GLY A 225 -18.69 19.60 6.84
CA GLY A 225 -18.66 18.53 5.86
C GLY A 225 -17.23 18.12 5.50
N HIS A 226 -16.37 19.10 5.22
CA HIS A 226 -14.97 18.84 4.90
C HIS A 226 -14.26 18.08 6.03
N ILE A 227 -14.29 18.59 7.26
CA ILE A 227 -13.57 17.95 8.38
C ILE A 227 -14.15 16.56 8.73
N LEU A 228 -15.47 16.39 8.66
CA LEU A 228 -16.10 15.09 8.91
C LEU A 228 -15.73 14.06 7.83
N VAL A 229 -15.64 14.46 6.57
CA VAL A 229 -15.21 13.59 5.48
C VAL A 229 -13.70 13.27 5.64
N VAL A 230 -12.87 14.24 6.06
CA VAL A 230 -11.45 13.99 6.40
C VAL A 230 -11.35 12.93 7.51
N PHE A 231 -12.12 13.04 8.57
CA PHE A 231 -12.12 12.06 9.66
C PHE A 231 -12.67 10.69 9.22
N ALA A 232 -13.71 10.67 8.42
CA ALA A 232 -14.22 9.44 7.83
C ALA A 232 -13.16 8.79 6.94
N PHE A 233 -12.47 9.56 6.12
CA PHE A 233 -11.39 9.08 5.26
C PHE A 233 -10.20 8.55 6.07
N LEU A 234 -9.74 9.28 7.08
CA LEU A 234 -8.67 8.84 7.98
C LEU A 234 -8.98 7.48 8.62
N ASN A 235 -10.22 7.29 9.08
CA ASN A 235 -10.67 6.04 9.70
C ASN A 235 -10.98 4.94 8.68
N TYR A 236 -11.14 5.29 7.41
CA TYR A 236 -11.29 4.35 6.31
C TYR A 236 -9.94 3.81 5.79
N LEU A 237 -8.85 4.58 5.91
CA LEU A 237 -7.53 4.18 5.41
C LEU A 237 -7.08 2.78 5.83
N PRO A 238 -7.21 2.34 7.10
CA PRO A 238 -6.69 1.05 7.54
C PRO A 238 -7.32 -0.18 6.86
N ILE A 239 -8.54 -0.04 6.33
CA ILE A 239 -9.27 -1.11 5.63
C ILE A 239 -9.25 -0.95 4.12
N SER A 240 -8.56 0.06 3.61
CA SER A 240 -8.53 0.47 2.20
C SER A 240 -7.14 0.33 1.59
N LYS A 241 -7.10 0.08 0.28
CA LYS A 241 -5.85 0.20 -0.50
C LYS A 241 -5.26 1.62 -0.45
N HIS A 242 -6.02 2.61 -0.03
CA HIS A 242 -5.53 3.99 0.13
C HIS A 242 -4.55 4.14 1.30
N LEU A 243 -4.41 3.13 2.16
CA LEU A 243 -3.39 3.03 3.21
C LEU A 243 -1.95 3.28 2.67
N HIS A 244 -1.74 3.09 1.37
CA HIS A 244 -0.46 3.36 0.72
C HIS A 244 0.01 4.82 0.88
N ILE A 245 -0.88 5.79 1.07
CA ILE A 245 -0.48 7.19 1.27
C ILE A 245 0.40 7.37 2.50
N ILE A 246 0.26 6.49 3.50
CA ILE A 246 1.10 6.46 4.70
C ILE A 246 2.21 5.41 4.55
N LEU A 247 1.87 4.19 4.12
CA LEU A 247 2.81 3.08 4.12
C LEU A 247 3.83 3.11 2.96
N ALA A 248 3.59 3.89 1.90
CA ALA A 248 4.58 4.05 0.83
C ALA A 248 5.92 4.62 1.35
N PHE A 249 5.90 5.48 2.36
CA PHE A 249 7.12 6.07 2.94
C PHE A 249 7.99 5.04 3.65
N PRO A 250 7.52 4.34 4.68
CA PRO A 250 8.30 3.27 5.30
C PRO A 250 8.61 2.15 4.30
N ASN A 251 7.70 1.82 3.40
CA ASN A 251 7.93 0.76 2.43
C ASN A 251 9.08 1.07 1.47
N THR A 252 9.16 2.29 0.97
CA THR A 252 10.26 2.72 0.08
C THR A 252 11.57 2.91 0.84
N TYR A 253 11.52 3.31 2.12
CA TYR A 253 12.70 3.36 2.98
C TYR A 253 13.30 1.97 3.21
N PHE A 254 12.48 1.01 3.56
CA PHE A 254 12.90 -0.37 3.80
C PHE A 254 12.93 -1.23 2.53
N ALA A 255 12.85 -0.63 1.35
CA ALA A 255 12.99 -1.36 0.10
C ALA A 255 14.37 -2.01 -0.01
N ARG A 256 14.41 -3.17 -0.67
CA ARG A 256 15.64 -3.90 -0.95
C ARG A 256 16.58 -3.06 -1.81
N LEU A 257 17.83 -2.91 -1.37
CA LEU A 257 18.87 -2.16 -2.09
C LEU A 257 19.77 -3.04 -2.96
N LYS A 258 19.72 -4.36 -2.75
CA LYS A 258 20.49 -5.32 -3.54
C LYS A 258 20.04 -5.34 -5.01
N PRO A 259 20.92 -5.74 -5.95
CA PRO A 259 20.57 -5.90 -7.35
C PRO A 259 19.35 -6.81 -7.54
N ARG A 260 18.51 -6.49 -8.52
CA ARG A 260 17.40 -7.35 -8.89
C ARG A 260 17.93 -8.67 -9.44
N GLY A 261 17.27 -9.77 -9.10
CA GLY A 261 17.73 -11.09 -9.49
C GLY A 261 18.66 -11.75 -8.46
N GLU A 262 19.24 -10.99 -7.52
CA GLU A 262 19.91 -11.60 -6.38
C GLU A 262 18.87 -12.20 -5.43
N MET A 263 18.77 -13.51 -5.39
CA MET A 263 17.87 -14.22 -4.47
C MET A 263 18.43 -14.20 -3.06
N LYS A 264 17.56 -14.21 -2.05
CA LYS A 264 17.98 -14.40 -0.65
C LYS A 264 18.58 -15.78 -0.50
N ASN A 265 19.76 -15.83 0.13
CA ASN A 265 20.37 -17.08 0.53
C ASN A 265 19.57 -17.74 1.67
N MET A 266 19.80 -19.02 1.87
CA MET A 266 19.32 -19.81 3.00
C MET A 266 20.53 -20.21 3.84
N PRO A 267 20.87 -19.44 4.90
CA PRO A 267 22.08 -19.68 5.69
C PRO A 267 22.12 -21.07 6.33
N GLU A 268 20.97 -21.57 6.76
CA GLU A 268 20.84 -22.90 7.37
C GLU A 268 21.32 -23.98 6.41
N ILE A 269 20.76 -24.00 5.19
CA ILE A 269 21.15 -24.97 4.14
C ILE A 269 22.62 -24.76 3.73
N MET A 270 23.04 -23.51 3.59
CA MET A 270 24.43 -23.21 3.22
C MET A 270 25.42 -23.75 4.27
N ASN A 271 25.12 -23.60 5.55
CA ASN A 271 25.97 -24.08 6.64
C ASN A 271 25.98 -25.59 6.68
N GLU A 272 24.84 -26.24 6.48
CA GLU A 272 24.75 -27.70 6.38
C GLU A 272 25.62 -28.26 5.24
N VAL A 273 25.45 -27.68 4.04
CA VAL A 273 26.28 -28.09 2.87
C VAL A 273 27.77 -27.83 3.12
N LYS A 274 28.14 -26.71 3.73
CA LYS A 274 29.54 -26.45 4.10
C LYS A 274 30.08 -27.49 5.08
N SER A 275 29.27 -27.86 6.08
CA SER A 275 29.62 -28.91 7.04
C SER A 275 29.86 -30.25 6.34
N MET A 276 28.94 -30.66 5.45
CA MET A 276 29.07 -31.89 4.65
C MET A 276 30.30 -31.88 3.73
N MET A 277 30.68 -30.71 3.22
CA MET A 277 31.87 -30.56 2.37
C MET A 277 33.18 -30.39 3.16
N GLY A 278 33.15 -30.43 4.49
CA GLY A 278 34.33 -30.19 5.33
C GLY A 278 34.82 -28.73 5.28
N LEU A 279 34.00 -27.80 4.84
CA LEU A 279 34.27 -26.35 4.75
C LEU A 279 33.70 -25.57 5.95
N GLY A 280 33.24 -26.26 6.98
CA GLY A 280 32.77 -25.64 8.22
C GLY A 280 33.92 -24.98 8.99
N ASP A 281 33.62 -23.90 9.74
CA ASP A 281 34.59 -23.17 10.58
C ASP A 281 35.06 -24.02 11.76
N GLY A 282 35.76 -25.10 11.53
CA GLY A 282 36.61 -25.93 12.39
C GLY A 282 36.28 -26.15 13.90
N ASN A 283 35.26 -25.54 14.43
CA ASN A 283 34.78 -25.69 15.81
C ASN A 283 33.57 -26.63 15.95
N GLY A 284 33.25 -27.36 14.92
CA GLY A 284 32.21 -28.36 14.95
C GLY A 284 32.76 -29.71 15.37
N GLU A 285 32.93 -29.94 16.67
CA GLU A 285 32.60 -31.26 17.20
C GLU A 285 31.15 -31.47 16.82
N GLY A 286 30.94 -32.29 15.77
CA GLY A 286 29.60 -32.61 15.30
C GLY A 286 28.78 -33.12 16.48
N ASP A 287 27.84 -32.34 16.91
CA ASP A 287 26.81 -32.78 17.82
C ASP A 287 25.98 -33.85 17.09
N MET A 288 26.51 -35.08 17.09
CA MET A 288 25.74 -36.27 16.70
C MET A 288 24.56 -36.52 17.66
N ALA A 289 24.39 -35.66 18.67
CA ALA A 289 23.28 -35.69 19.62
C ALA A 289 21.98 -34.99 19.12
N ALA A 290 22.02 -34.27 17.97
CA ALA A 290 20.87 -33.56 17.43
C ALA A 290 20.04 -34.38 16.40
N MET A 291 20.17 -35.71 16.41
CA MET A 291 19.39 -36.58 15.49
C MET A 291 17.90 -36.75 15.90
N ASP A 292 17.48 -36.18 17.04
CA ASP A 292 16.08 -36.20 17.51
C ASP A 292 15.38 -34.81 17.39
N GLU A 293 16.02 -33.77 16.88
CA GLU A 293 15.32 -32.51 16.60
C GLU A 293 14.58 -32.60 15.26
N GLU A 294 13.30 -32.24 15.26
CA GLU A 294 12.51 -32.09 14.04
C GLU A 294 13.28 -31.20 13.06
N LEU A 295 13.42 -31.66 11.81
CA LEU A 295 14.08 -30.89 10.76
C LEU A 295 13.49 -29.49 10.66
N PRO A 296 14.30 -28.43 10.61
CA PRO A 296 13.79 -27.07 10.52
C PRO A 296 12.91 -26.89 9.27
N GLU A 297 11.78 -26.23 9.43
CA GLU A 297 10.93 -25.89 8.29
C GLU A 297 11.64 -24.85 7.39
N PHE A 298 11.85 -25.19 6.13
CA PHE A 298 12.43 -24.30 5.14
C PHE A 298 11.36 -23.53 4.37
N GLY A 299 11.57 -22.23 4.20
CA GLY A 299 10.60 -21.39 3.48
C GLY A 299 9.42 -20.98 4.35
N THR A 300 8.22 -20.85 3.79
CA THR A 300 7.05 -20.41 4.54
C THR A 300 5.75 -21.10 4.12
N LYS A 301 5.02 -21.59 5.12
CA LYS A 301 3.67 -22.11 5.00
C LYS A 301 2.61 -21.00 5.12
N ASP A 302 2.83 -20.06 6.04
CA ASP A 302 1.86 -19.01 6.36
C ASP A 302 2.57 -17.69 6.69
N VAL A 303 1.81 -16.65 7.01
CA VAL A 303 2.29 -15.29 7.27
C VAL A 303 3.37 -15.22 8.36
N PHE A 304 3.38 -16.14 9.31
CA PHE A 304 4.40 -16.21 10.37
C PHE A 304 5.81 -16.54 9.85
N GLY A 305 5.92 -17.26 8.76
CA GLY A 305 7.21 -17.56 8.11
C GLY A 305 7.68 -16.49 7.15
N LEU A 306 6.81 -15.55 6.75
CA LEU A 306 7.19 -14.38 5.97
C LEU A 306 7.90 -13.35 6.85
N SER A 307 8.78 -12.54 6.28
CA SER A 307 9.35 -11.41 7.01
C SER A 307 8.31 -10.30 7.23
N TRP A 308 8.52 -9.49 8.29
CA TRP A 308 7.70 -8.29 8.51
C TRP A 308 7.70 -7.37 7.28
N LYS A 309 8.79 -7.37 6.50
CA LYS A 309 8.88 -6.57 5.27
C LYS A 309 7.95 -7.09 4.17
N ASN A 310 7.81 -8.40 3.99
CA ASN A 310 6.88 -8.99 3.03
C ASN A 310 5.42 -8.59 3.37
N ILE A 311 5.08 -8.60 4.67
CA ILE A 311 3.74 -8.20 5.11
C ILE A 311 3.54 -6.68 4.96
N LEU A 312 4.56 -5.86 5.25
CA LEU A 312 4.53 -4.42 4.98
C LEU A 312 4.34 -4.15 3.48
N ASP A 313 5.02 -4.89 2.60
CA ASP A 313 4.83 -4.81 1.15
C ASP A 313 3.37 -5.08 0.76
N ALA A 314 2.76 -6.11 1.35
CA ALA A 314 1.37 -6.48 1.09
C ALA A 314 0.39 -5.38 1.53
N TYR A 315 0.57 -4.78 2.71
CA TYR A 315 -0.24 -3.65 3.19
C TYR A 315 -0.01 -2.35 2.40
N SER A 316 1.19 -2.17 1.85
CA SER A 316 1.53 -1.00 1.02
C SER A 316 1.04 -1.11 -0.42
N CYS A 317 0.49 -2.27 -0.81
CA CYS A 317 0.05 -2.52 -2.17
C CYS A 317 -1.17 -1.67 -2.55
N THR A 318 -1.01 -0.87 -3.61
CA THR A 318 -2.08 -0.01 -4.16
C THR A 318 -3.07 -0.76 -5.05
N GLU A 319 -2.89 -2.06 -5.26
CA GLU A 319 -3.65 -2.91 -6.20
C GLU A 319 -3.71 -2.33 -7.63
N CYS A 320 -2.77 -1.52 -8.03
CA CYS A 320 -2.77 -0.84 -9.33
C CYS A 320 -2.60 -1.79 -10.53
N GLY A 321 -2.16 -3.02 -10.31
CA GLY A 321 -2.03 -4.07 -11.32
C GLY A 321 -0.91 -3.88 -12.33
N ARG A 322 0.07 -2.99 -12.08
CA ARG A 322 1.23 -2.82 -12.96
C ARG A 322 2.09 -4.09 -13.02
N CYS A 323 2.31 -4.74 -11.88
CA CYS A 323 3.05 -6.00 -11.77
C CYS A 323 2.39 -7.14 -12.56
N THR A 324 1.07 -7.29 -12.45
CA THR A 324 0.31 -8.29 -13.21
C THR A 324 0.34 -8.01 -14.72
N ALA A 325 0.27 -6.74 -15.13
CA ALA A 325 0.27 -6.34 -16.53
C ALA A 325 1.61 -6.56 -17.27
N VAL A 326 2.71 -6.75 -16.53
CA VAL A 326 4.05 -7.04 -17.09
C VAL A 326 4.51 -8.48 -16.80
N CYS A 327 3.73 -9.26 -16.06
CA CYS A 327 4.06 -10.63 -15.71
C CYS A 327 3.95 -11.53 -16.95
N PRO A 328 5.06 -12.17 -17.41
CA PRO A 328 5.01 -13.05 -18.58
C PRO A 328 4.00 -14.19 -18.42
N ALA A 329 3.93 -14.79 -17.24
CA ALA A 329 2.97 -15.85 -16.95
C ALA A 329 1.51 -15.37 -17.09
N ASN A 330 1.19 -14.18 -16.55
CA ASN A 330 -0.17 -13.63 -16.68
C ASN A 330 -0.52 -13.23 -18.12
N ILE A 331 0.45 -12.68 -18.86
CA ILE A 331 0.26 -12.28 -20.27
C ILE A 331 -0.02 -13.50 -21.15
N THR A 332 0.63 -14.64 -20.87
CA THR A 332 0.44 -15.91 -21.58
C THR A 332 -0.78 -16.71 -21.11
N GLY A 333 -1.61 -16.15 -20.24
CA GLY A 333 -2.86 -16.76 -19.80
C GLY A 333 -2.78 -17.70 -18.59
N LYS A 334 -1.60 -17.82 -17.93
CA LYS A 334 -1.45 -18.57 -16.68
C LYS A 334 -2.09 -17.83 -15.51
N LYS A 335 -2.48 -18.56 -14.46
CA LYS A 335 -3.23 -18.00 -13.32
C LYS A 335 -2.45 -17.02 -12.47
N LEU A 336 -1.13 -17.01 -12.51
CA LEU A 336 -0.32 -16.13 -11.67
C LEU A 336 -0.65 -14.64 -11.87
N SER A 337 -1.04 -14.00 -10.79
CA SER A 337 -1.12 -12.54 -10.67
C SER A 337 -0.27 -12.09 -9.46
N PRO A 338 0.89 -11.44 -9.67
CA PRO A 338 1.72 -10.96 -8.56
C PRO A 338 0.97 -9.99 -7.64
N ARG A 339 -0.04 -9.28 -8.14
CA ARG A 339 -0.94 -8.46 -7.33
C ARG A 339 -1.79 -9.30 -6.38
N LYS A 340 -2.39 -10.41 -6.89
CA LYS A 340 -3.21 -11.32 -6.09
C LYS A 340 -2.39 -11.91 -4.94
N ILE A 341 -1.16 -12.36 -5.19
CA ILE A 341 -0.27 -12.88 -4.14
C ILE A 341 -0.16 -11.90 -2.96
N LEU A 342 0.08 -10.62 -3.24
CA LEU A 342 0.18 -9.61 -2.19
C LEU A 342 -1.16 -9.33 -1.49
N MET A 343 -2.26 -9.37 -2.23
CA MET A 343 -3.61 -9.21 -1.66
C MET A 343 -3.92 -10.36 -0.71
N ASP A 344 -3.65 -11.59 -1.11
CA ASP A 344 -3.89 -12.79 -0.28
C ASP A 344 -3.03 -12.78 0.99
N ILE A 345 -1.77 -12.37 0.91
CA ILE A 345 -0.90 -12.21 2.09
C ILE A 345 -1.46 -11.15 3.05
N ARG A 346 -1.89 -9.99 2.54
CA ARG A 346 -2.51 -8.95 3.36
C ARG A 346 -3.78 -9.44 4.04
N ASP A 347 -4.64 -10.10 3.26
CA ASP A 347 -5.94 -10.55 3.74
C ASP A 347 -5.77 -11.66 4.77
N ARG A 348 -4.83 -12.61 4.54
CA ARG A 348 -4.46 -13.63 5.52
C ARG A 348 -3.86 -13.04 6.80
N ALA A 349 -2.92 -12.08 6.69
CA ALA A 349 -2.35 -11.41 7.86
C ALA A 349 -3.43 -10.64 8.65
N THR A 350 -4.44 -10.09 7.98
CA THR A 350 -5.57 -9.42 8.62
C THR A 350 -6.47 -10.44 9.33
N GLU A 351 -6.79 -11.57 8.70
CA GLU A 351 -7.58 -12.66 9.28
C GLU A 351 -6.91 -13.22 10.54
N VAL A 352 -5.63 -13.56 10.45
CA VAL A 352 -4.84 -14.05 11.59
C VAL A 352 -4.81 -13.01 12.73
N GLY A 353 -4.55 -11.74 12.40
CA GLY A 353 -4.54 -10.69 13.39
C GLY A 353 -5.88 -10.50 14.10
N GLN A 354 -7.01 -10.63 13.40
CA GLN A 354 -8.36 -10.57 14.01
C GLN A 354 -8.62 -11.77 14.93
N LYS A 355 -8.22 -12.97 14.54
CA LYS A 355 -8.37 -14.19 15.36
C LYS A 355 -7.52 -14.10 16.63
N LEU A 356 -6.28 -13.62 16.53
CA LEU A 356 -5.43 -13.36 17.70
C LEU A 356 -6.04 -12.32 18.65
N GLU A 357 -6.69 -11.28 18.09
CA GLU A 357 -7.37 -10.25 18.88
C GLU A 357 -8.60 -10.79 19.62
N SER A 358 -9.30 -11.78 19.04
CA SER A 358 -10.47 -12.41 19.66
C SER A 358 -10.14 -13.17 20.95
N LYS A 359 -8.89 -13.61 21.09
CA LYS A 359 -8.41 -14.47 22.19
C LYS A 359 -9.21 -15.76 22.33
N ASP A 360 -9.82 -16.24 21.25
CA ASP A 360 -10.62 -17.46 21.26
C ASP A 360 -9.70 -18.68 21.28
N PRO A 361 -9.80 -19.55 22.31
CA PRO A 361 -8.96 -20.74 22.45
C PRO A 361 -9.05 -21.73 21.29
N GLN A 362 -10.13 -21.68 20.50
CA GLN A 362 -10.29 -22.57 19.33
C GLN A 362 -9.20 -22.38 18.27
N TYR A 363 -8.47 -21.27 18.30
CA TYR A 363 -7.37 -20.96 17.36
C TYR A 363 -5.99 -21.23 17.98
N ALA A 364 -5.93 -21.82 19.17
CA ALA A 364 -4.67 -22.21 19.79
C ALA A 364 -4.25 -23.61 19.29
N ALA A 365 -2.98 -23.74 18.87
CA ALA A 365 -2.41 -25.06 18.52
C ALA A 365 -2.36 -25.99 19.75
N ASP A 366 -2.04 -25.42 20.91
CA ASP A 366 -2.07 -26.08 22.23
C ASP A 366 -3.14 -25.38 23.08
N PRO A 367 -4.30 -26.04 23.36
CA PRO A 367 -5.39 -25.44 24.13
C PRO A 367 -5.03 -25.08 25.58
N ASP A 368 -3.99 -25.71 26.13
CA ASP A 368 -3.52 -25.48 27.50
C ASP A 368 -2.65 -24.22 27.61
N LYS A 369 -2.25 -23.63 26.47
CA LYS A 369 -1.46 -22.40 26.42
C LYS A 369 -2.29 -21.22 25.91
N PRO A 370 -1.99 -20.00 26.35
CA PRO A 370 -2.67 -18.81 25.84
C PRO A 370 -2.45 -18.65 24.34
N LEU A 371 -3.50 -18.22 23.63
CA LEU A 371 -3.41 -17.89 22.20
C LEU A 371 -2.37 -16.79 21.97
N SER A 372 -1.40 -17.09 21.16
CA SER A 372 -0.28 -16.19 20.81
C SER A 372 0.18 -16.46 19.38
N LYS A 373 1.12 -15.65 18.89
CA LYS A 373 1.75 -15.85 17.58
C LYS A 373 2.38 -17.26 17.45
N ASP A 374 3.01 -17.74 18.52
CA ASP A 374 3.74 -19.01 18.54
C ASP A 374 2.84 -20.21 18.92
N ASN A 375 1.60 -19.94 19.29
CA ASN A 375 0.58 -20.92 19.63
C ASN A 375 -0.72 -20.61 18.88
N PHE A 376 -0.64 -20.54 17.55
CA PHE A 376 -1.76 -20.25 16.66
C PHE A 376 -1.91 -21.34 15.60
N ASP A 377 -3.09 -21.91 15.52
CA ASP A 377 -3.50 -22.79 14.43
C ASP A 377 -5.00 -22.62 14.19
N ASP A 378 -5.37 -22.21 12.99
CA ASP A 378 -6.76 -22.11 12.57
C ASP A 378 -7.10 -23.11 11.45
N GLY A 379 -6.22 -24.06 11.20
CA GLY A 379 -6.34 -25.07 10.16
C GLY A 379 -6.15 -24.54 8.75
N LYS A 380 -5.67 -23.29 8.57
CA LYS A 380 -5.44 -22.66 7.29
C LYS A 380 -4.01 -22.17 7.13
N SER A 381 -3.62 -21.99 5.87
CA SER A 381 -2.32 -21.49 5.47
C SER A 381 -2.44 -20.58 4.24
N LEU A 382 -1.34 -20.00 3.78
CA LEU A 382 -1.33 -19.26 2.51
C LEU A 382 -1.63 -20.17 1.31
N PHE A 383 -1.41 -21.48 1.39
CA PHE A 383 -1.72 -22.44 0.32
C PHE A 383 -3.23 -22.65 0.10
N ASP A 384 -4.08 -22.24 1.05
CA ASP A 384 -5.54 -22.22 0.88
C ASP A 384 -6.02 -21.07 -0.01
N TYR A 385 -5.18 -20.03 -0.18
CA TYR A 385 -5.47 -18.82 -0.97
C TYR A 385 -4.66 -18.76 -2.27
N ILE A 386 -3.43 -19.25 -2.23
CA ILE A 386 -2.46 -19.22 -3.33
C ILE A 386 -2.18 -20.65 -3.77
N THR A 387 -2.56 -20.97 -4.99
CA THR A 387 -2.43 -22.35 -5.51
C THR A 387 -0.99 -22.65 -5.95
N PRO A 388 -0.56 -23.93 -5.89
CA PRO A 388 0.71 -24.37 -6.47
C PRO A 388 0.87 -23.98 -7.94
N GLU A 389 -0.20 -24.04 -8.74
CA GLU A 389 -0.19 -23.58 -10.13
C GLU A 389 0.20 -22.10 -10.27
N GLU A 390 -0.30 -21.21 -9.38
CA GLU A 390 0.10 -19.80 -9.37
C GLU A 390 1.57 -19.65 -9.01
N LEU A 391 2.03 -20.37 -7.98
CA LEU A 391 3.43 -20.33 -7.55
C LEU A 391 4.38 -20.78 -8.64
N HIS A 392 4.14 -21.95 -9.24
CA HIS A 392 5.02 -22.54 -10.23
C HIS A 392 4.96 -21.87 -11.60
N ALA A 393 3.94 -21.07 -11.90
CA ALA A 393 3.90 -20.25 -13.09
C ALA A 393 4.93 -19.08 -13.06
N CYS A 394 5.50 -18.74 -11.91
CA CYS A 394 6.48 -17.67 -11.82
C CYS A 394 7.84 -18.08 -12.39
N THR A 395 8.38 -17.30 -13.34
CA THR A 395 9.70 -17.52 -13.97
C THR A 395 10.82 -16.73 -13.30
N THR A 396 10.59 -16.13 -12.12
CA THR A 396 11.56 -15.35 -11.35
C THR A 396 12.21 -14.17 -12.10
N CYS A 397 11.56 -13.66 -13.14
CA CYS A 397 12.11 -12.65 -14.06
C CYS A 397 12.20 -11.24 -13.48
N ASN A 398 11.71 -10.97 -12.27
CA ASN A 398 11.69 -9.67 -11.57
C ASN A 398 10.90 -8.53 -12.28
N ALA A 399 10.17 -8.79 -13.36
CA ALA A 399 9.40 -7.77 -14.06
C ALA A 399 8.35 -7.10 -13.15
N CYS A 400 7.74 -7.86 -12.22
CA CYS A 400 6.80 -7.34 -11.23
C CYS A 400 7.45 -6.37 -10.23
N VAL A 401 8.66 -6.66 -9.77
CA VAL A 401 9.45 -5.81 -8.87
C VAL A 401 9.82 -4.50 -9.56
N GLU A 402 10.27 -4.58 -10.84
CA GLU A 402 10.59 -3.39 -11.63
C GLU A 402 9.39 -2.49 -11.88
N ALA A 403 8.22 -3.09 -12.11
CA ALA A 403 7.02 -2.33 -12.46
C ALA A 403 6.35 -1.66 -11.24
N CYS A 404 6.73 -2.02 -10.01
CA CYS A 404 6.10 -1.50 -8.81
C CYS A 404 6.46 -0.03 -8.57
N PRO A 405 5.45 0.88 -8.43
CA PRO A 405 5.70 2.29 -8.19
C PRO A 405 6.20 2.60 -6.78
N VAL A 406 6.00 1.70 -5.82
CA VAL A 406 6.36 1.87 -4.39
C VAL A 406 7.38 0.83 -3.91
N LEU A 407 8.14 0.22 -4.82
CA LEU A 407 9.24 -0.70 -4.53
C LEU A 407 8.86 -1.97 -3.76
N ILE A 408 7.68 -2.50 -3.99
CA ILE A 408 7.25 -3.80 -3.44
C ILE A 408 7.94 -4.93 -4.19
N ASP A 409 8.31 -5.97 -3.45
CA ASP A 409 8.88 -7.21 -3.99
C ASP A 409 7.88 -8.38 -3.88
N PRO A 410 7.05 -8.63 -4.93
CA PRO A 410 6.13 -9.77 -4.94
C PRO A 410 6.82 -11.11 -5.15
N LEU A 411 8.09 -11.11 -5.55
CA LEU A 411 8.81 -12.34 -5.87
C LEU A 411 9.29 -13.07 -4.61
N ASP A 412 9.74 -12.33 -3.61
CA ASP A 412 10.29 -12.93 -2.39
C ASP A 412 9.28 -13.89 -1.70
N PRO A 413 8.02 -13.51 -1.40
CA PRO A 413 7.06 -14.45 -0.82
C PRO A 413 6.76 -15.66 -1.72
N ILE A 414 6.73 -15.50 -3.05
CA ILE A 414 6.55 -16.63 -3.97
C ILE A 414 7.71 -17.63 -3.81
N LEU A 415 8.94 -17.15 -3.72
CA LEU A 415 10.11 -18.01 -3.52
C LEU A 415 10.10 -18.70 -2.15
N GLN A 416 9.68 -18.00 -1.10
CA GLN A 416 9.59 -18.60 0.24
C GLN A 416 8.53 -19.71 0.29
N MET A 417 7.38 -19.52 -0.34
CA MET A 417 6.35 -20.57 -0.42
C MET A 417 6.82 -21.77 -1.26
N ARG A 418 7.51 -21.54 -2.38
CA ARG A 418 8.13 -22.64 -3.16
C ARG A 418 9.16 -23.43 -2.36
N ARG A 419 10.00 -22.73 -1.58
CA ARG A 419 10.99 -23.36 -0.70
C ARG A 419 10.31 -24.28 0.30
N TYR A 420 9.22 -23.85 0.91
CA TYR A 420 8.45 -24.68 1.82
C TYR A 420 7.90 -25.94 1.12
N GLU A 421 7.26 -25.78 -0.03
CA GLU A 421 6.69 -26.89 -0.78
C GLU A 421 7.75 -27.92 -1.19
N ILE A 422 8.90 -27.47 -1.68
CA ILE A 422 9.93 -28.36 -2.20
C ILE A 422 10.81 -28.92 -1.07
N LEU A 423 11.29 -28.09 -0.14
CA LEU A 423 12.28 -28.49 0.83
C LEU A 423 11.67 -29.09 2.11
N THR A 424 10.52 -28.58 2.56
CA THR A 424 9.85 -29.08 3.76
C THR A 424 8.87 -30.19 3.44
N LEU A 425 8.02 -30.01 2.41
CA LEU A 425 7.01 -31.02 2.06
C LEU A 425 7.52 -32.07 1.08
N SER A 426 8.71 -31.89 0.51
CA SER A 426 9.25 -32.73 -0.57
C SER A 426 8.25 -32.90 -1.73
N GLN A 427 7.48 -31.83 -2.02
CA GLN A 427 6.46 -31.79 -3.05
C GLN A 427 6.88 -30.84 -4.16
N GLY A 428 6.34 -31.06 -5.35
CA GLY A 428 6.55 -30.21 -6.51
C GLY A 428 5.77 -30.72 -7.72
N PRO A 429 5.76 -29.99 -8.84
CA PRO A 429 5.13 -30.49 -10.06
C PRO A 429 5.67 -31.85 -10.45
N GLY A 430 4.77 -32.82 -10.68
CA GLY A 430 5.16 -34.21 -10.99
C GLY A 430 6.09 -34.32 -12.19
N ASP A 431 5.99 -33.40 -13.14
CA ASP A 431 6.85 -33.33 -14.33
C ASP A 431 8.33 -32.98 -13.99
N TRP A 432 8.62 -32.45 -12.80
CA TRP A 432 9.98 -32.09 -12.38
C TRP A 432 10.73 -33.26 -11.76
N MET A 433 10.03 -34.25 -11.19
CA MET A 433 10.65 -35.38 -10.52
C MET A 433 11.56 -36.19 -11.45
N PRO A 434 11.18 -36.53 -12.70
CA PRO A 434 12.09 -37.19 -13.64
C PRO A 434 13.35 -36.35 -13.93
N LEU A 435 13.19 -35.02 -14.04
CA LEU A 435 14.31 -34.11 -14.27
C LEU A 435 15.28 -34.11 -13.06
N PHE A 436 14.77 -33.99 -11.85
CA PHE A 436 15.59 -34.03 -10.63
C PHE A 436 16.32 -35.37 -10.48
N ASN A 437 15.60 -36.47 -10.66
CA ASN A 437 16.21 -37.79 -10.63
C ASN A 437 17.29 -37.96 -11.71
N SER A 438 17.09 -37.41 -12.90
CA SER A 438 18.09 -37.47 -13.97
C SER A 438 19.33 -36.64 -13.65
N ILE A 439 19.14 -35.43 -13.09
CA ILE A 439 20.28 -34.58 -12.70
C ILE A 439 21.06 -35.24 -11.55
N GLU A 440 20.37 -35.78 -10.56
CA GLU A 440 20.99 -36.41 -9.38
C GLU A 440 21.77 -37.65 -9.75
N ASN A 441 21.19 -38.54 -10.56
CA ASN A 441 21.80 -39.84 -10.87
C ASN A 441 22.76 -39.83 -12.06
N GLN A 442 22.62 -38.88 -12.98
CA GLN A 442 23.32 -38.85 -14.27
C GLN A 442 24.03 -37.53 -14.55
N GLY A 443 23.88 -36.53 -13.68
CA GLY A 443 24.44 -35.17 -13.89
C GLY A 443 23.85 -34.45 -15.12
N SER A 444 22.76 -34.95 -15.69
CA SER A 444 22.13 -34.45 -16.91
C SER A 444 20.62 -34.32 -16.73
N ALA A 445 20.02 -33.27 -17.27
CA ALA A 445 18.57 -33.05 -17.24
C ALA A 445 17.78 -34.10 -18.05
N TRP A 446 18.40 -34.71 -19.01
CA TRP A 446 17.83 -35.73 -19.87
C TRP A 446 18.44 -37.08 -19.50
N ALA A 447 17.64 -38.10 -19.31
CA ALA A 447 18.06 -39.46 -18.99
C ALA A 447 18.87 -40.12 -20.12
N MET A 448 19.92 -39.48 -20.56
CA MET A 448 20.80 -39.94 -21.62
C MET A 448 22.20 -40.21 -21.06
N SER A 449 22.67 -41.41 -21.20
CA SER A 449 24.05 -41.79 -20.86
C SER A 449 25.09 -41.34 -21.89
N VAL A 450 24.93 -40.14 -22.44
CA VAL A 450 25.88 -39.58 -23.40
C VAL A 450 26.96 -38.85 -22.67
N ASP A 451 28.20 -39.20 -23.00
CA ASP A 451 29.38 -38.45 -22.52
C ASP A 451 29.21 -36.97 -22.83
N ARG A 452 29.41 -36.13 -21.83
CA ARG A 452 29.20 -34.67 -21.92
C ARG A 452 30.07 -34.03 -23.00
N ASP A 453 31.18 -34.67 -23.34
CA ASP A 453 32.14 -34.22 -24.35
C ASP A 453 31.96 -34.93 -25.70
N ALA A 454 30.92 -35.77 -25.90
CA ALA A 454 30.66 -36.49 -27.14
C ALA A 454 30.65 -35.60 -28.38
N TRP A 455 30.00 -34.45 -28.28
CA TRP A 455 29.93 -33.47 -29.37
C TRP A 455 31.30 -32.91 -29.78
N ALA A 456 32.22 -32.75 -28.81
CA ALA A 456 33.57 -32.29 -29.11
C ALA A 456 34.44 -33.39 -29.72
N LYS A 457 34.21 -34.65 -29.34
CA LYS A 457 34.88 -35.78 -29.90
C LYS A 457 34.48 -36.04 -31.34
N GLU A 458 33.16 -35.93 -31.63
CA GLU A 458 32.64 -36.05 -33.00
C GLU A 458 33.22 -34.98 -33.92
N LEU A 459 33.34 -33.72 -33.47
CA LEU A 459 33.94 -32.64 -34.25
C LEU A 459 35.46 -32.76 -34.44
N ALA A 460 36.14 -33.56 -33.61
CA ALA A 460 37.57 -33.79 -33.75
C ALA A 460 37.89 -34.98 -34.69
N GLU A 461 36.89 -35.80 -34.97
CA GLU A 461 36.99 -36.95 -35.91
C GLU A 461 36.60 -36.59 -37.34
N GLU A 462 35.95 -35.39 -37.57
CA GLU A 462 35.73 -34.81 -38.91
C GLU A 462 36.96 -33.98 -39.34
#